data_48e56ac4c99dac3dcd78ed0d3038f9d1
#
_entry.id   48e56ac4c99dac3dcd78ed0d3038f9d1
#
_cell.length_a   1.000
_cell.length_b   1.000
_cell.length_c   1.000
_cell.angle_alpha   90.00
_cell.angle_beta   90.00
_cell.angle_gamma   90.00
#
_symmetry.space_group_name_H-M   'P 1'
#
loop_
_entity.id
_entity.type
_entity.pdbx_description
1 polymer ?
#
loop_
_entity_poly.entity_id
_entity_poly.type
_entity_poly.pdbx_seq_one_letter_code
_entity_poly.pdbx_strand_id
1 'polypeptide(L)'
;MKHLKIAYSFDVQYYFVDSDREIVPVEQTDFTDVAVAVLSDQDFAYIDKIDATGFGIPIMIIMPGGERLPEKYIGKVDAVITEEMVNKSRCISTAERLASNYEQFVLPPFFADLVEYVSEKNNPFDCPGHQDGEFFKKHPAGRYLYDFYGPHIFQSDICNADVTLGDLLIHEGPALEAQDFAAEVFHADKTYFVLNGSSSSNKVVTNALLTPGDLVLYDRNNHKSVAIGA
;
A
#
# COMPACT_ATOMS: atom_id res chain seq x y z
N MET A 1 -7.24 -11.37 1.38
CA MET A 1 -6.54 -10.48 2.34
C MET A 1 -7.57 -9.95 3.33
N LYS A 2 -7.22 -9.66 4.59
CA LYS A 2 -8.16 -9.02 5.52
C LYS A 2 -8.25 -7.54 5.13
N HIS A 3 -9.45 -7.04 4.82
CA HIS A 3 -9.65 -5.62 4.54
C HIS A 3 -9.32 -4.75 5.76
N LEU A 4 -8.88 -3.54 5.51
CA LEU A 4 -8.74 -2.53 6.55
C LEU A 4 -10.12 -2.15 7.10
N LYS A 5 -10.16 -1.62 8.31
CA LYS A 5 -11.39 -1.35 9.06
C LYS A 5 -12.03 0.00 8.70
N ILE A 6 -13.28 0.15 9.09
CA ILE A 6 -13.96 1.44 9.16
C ILE A 6 -13.88 1.95 10.60
N ALA A 7 -13.22 3.09 10.83
CA ALA A 7 -13.30 3.78 12.12
C ALA A 7 -14.57 4.64 12.18
N TYR A 8 -15.28 4.63 13.29
CA TYR A 8 -16.55 5.35 13.41
C TYR A 8 -16.67 6.13 14.73
N SER A 9 -17.33 7.28 14.69
CA SER A 9 -17.85 7.96 15.86
C SER A 9 -19.05 7.20 16.44
N PHE A 10 -19.20 7.17 17.73
CA PHE A 10 -20.25 6.39 18.40
C PHE A 10 -21.67 6.68 17.88
N ASP A 11 -21.97 7.94 17.62
CA ASP A 11 -23.30 8.41 17.16
C ASP A 11 -23.68 7.91 15.77
N VAL A 12 -22.71 7.49 14.95
CA VAL A 12 -22.94 7.00 13.58
C VAL A 12 -22.82 5.48 13.45
N GLN A 13 -22.52 4.76 14.52
CA GLN A 13 -22.38 3.30 14.54
C GLN A 13 -23.56 2.58 13.90
N TYR A 14 -24.78 3.02 14.16
CA TYR A 14 -26.00 2.41 13.66
C TYR A 14 -26.03 2.22 12.13
N TYR A 15 -25.40 3.13 11.39
CA TYR A 15 -25.37 3.07 9.93
C TYR A 15 -24.47 1.95 9.39
N PHE A 16 -23.55 1.41 10.19
CA PHE A 16 -22.51 0.46 9.76
C PHE A 16 -22.66 -0.94 10.35
N VAL A 17 -23.70 -1.22 11.11
CA VAL A 17 -23.94 -2.55 11.72
C VAL A 17 -24.03 -3.67 10.68
N ASP A 18 -24.49 -3.35 9.47
CA ASP A 18 -24.67 -4.30 8.37
C ASP A 18 -23.48 -4.24 7.36
N SER A 19 -22.36 -3.60 7.71
CA SER A 19 -21.14 -3.57 6.87
C SER A 19 -20.43 -4.91 6.90
N ASP A 20 -19.91 -5.33 5.75
CA ASP A 20 -19.06 -6.53 5.64
C ASP A 20 -17.65 -6.29 6.20
N ARG A 21 -17.23 -5.03 6.36
CA ARG A 21 -15.95 -4.67 6.98
C ARG A 21 -16.04 -4.67 8.50
N GLU A 22 -14.93 -5.01 9.12
CA GLU A 22 -14.75 -4.80 10.56
C GLU A 22 -14.84 -3.31 10.88
N ILE A 23 -15.61 -2.97 11.89
CA ILE A 23 -15.77 -1.58 12.36
C ILE A 23 -15.10 -1.40 13.72
N VAL A 24 -14.52 -0.24 13.98
CA VAL A 24 -13.83 0.08 15.24
C VAL A 24 -14.17 1.50 15.68
N PRO A 25 -14.45 1.74 16.99
CA PRO A 25 -14.64 3.09 17.49
C PRO A 25 -13.40 3.96 17.26
N VAL A 26 -13.60 5.20 16.81
CA VAL A 26 -12.49 6.13 16.49
C VAL A 26 -11.59 6.42 17.69
N GLU A 27 -12.12 6.29 18.91
CA GLU A 27 -11.36 6.45 20.15
C GLU A 27 -10.43 5.27 20.47
N GLN A 28 -10.67 4.10 19.86
CA GLN A 28 -10.00 2.84 20.17
C GLN A 28 -9.00 2.40 19.10
N THR A 29 -8.71 3.25 18.13
CA THR A 29 -7.77 2.94 17.05
C THR A 29 -6.60 3.92 17.01
N ASP A 30 -5.45 3.42 16.58
CA ASP A 30 -4.28 4.21 16.21
C ASP A 30 -4.23 4.51 14.70
N PHE A 31 -5.27 4.13 13.98
CA PHE A 31 -5.47 4.30 12.54
C PHE A 31 -4.56 3.47 11.62
N THR A 32 -3.68 2.63 12.12
CA THR A 32 -2.76 1.82 11.28
C THR A 32 -3.47 0.72 10.48
N ASP A 33 -4.68 0.34 10.87
CA ASP A 33 -5.49 -0.68 10.19
C ASP A 33 -6.85 -0.14 9.70
N VAL A 34 -6.95 1.18 9.51
CA VAL A 34 -8.17 1.88 9.11
C VAL A 34 -8.11 2.32 7.64
N ALA A 35 -9.17 2.04 6.88
CA ALA A 35 -9.30 2.46 5.48
C ALA A 35 -10.15 3.72 5.29
N VAL A 36 -11.05 4.01 6.22
CA VAL A 36 -11.89 5.21 6.20
C VAL A 36 -12.33 5.55 7.61
N ALA A 37 -12.37 6.83 7.93
CA ALA A 37 -12.95 7.32 9.18
C ALA A 37 -14.32 7.95 8.90
N VAL A 38 -15.34 7.51 9.65
CA VAL A 38 -16.70 8.04 9.56
C VAL A 38 -17.04 8.76 10.85
N LEU A 39 -17.14 10.06 10.78
CA LEU A 39 -17.33 10.93 11.92
C LEU A 39 -18.74 11.55 11.94
N SER A 40 -19.23 11.85 13.15
CA SER A 40 -20.40 12.69 13.35
C SER A 40 -20.02 14.17 13.32
N ASP A 41 -21.02 15.03 13.27
CA ASP A 41 -20.89 16.48 13.40
C ASP A 41 -20.43 16.96 14.80
N GLN A 42 -20.36 16.04 15.77
CA GLN A 42 -19.86 16.30 17.12
C GLN A 42 -18.34 16.03 17.26
N ASP A 43 -17.77 15.26 16.32
CA ASP A 43 -16.43 14.68 16.46
C ASP A 43 -15.37 15.28 15.52
N PHE A 44 -15.56 16.53 15.09
CA PHE A 44 -14.62 17.24 14.22
C PHE A 44 -13.17 17.28 14.73
N ALA A 45 -12.95 17.16 16.04
CA ALA A 45 -11.60 17.12 16.62
C ALA A 45 -10.76 15.92 16.12
N TYR A 46 -11.42 14.84 15.70
CA TYR A 46 -10.73 13.69 15.14
C TYR A 46 -10.17 13.95 13.75
N ILE A 47 -10.71 14.91 12.98
CA ILE A 47 -10.17 15.30 11.68
C ILE A 47 -8.70 15.72 11.81
N ASP A 48 -8.41 16.61 12.77
CA ASP A 48 -7.03 17.07 13.00
C ASP A 48 -6.13 15.94 13.52
N LYS A 49 -6.68 15.00 14.31
CA LYS A 49 -5.94 13.83 14.81
C LYS A 49 -5.60 12.85 13.67
N ILE A 50 -6.54 12.59 12.76
CA ILE A 50 -6.34 11.72 11.60
C ILE A 50 -5.34 12.35 10.63
N ASP A 51 -5.50 13.63 10.31
CA ASP A 51 -4.60 14.39 9.45
C ASP A 51 -3.16 14.38 10.00
N ALA A 52 -3.00 14.51 11.31
CA ALA A 52 -1.70 14.46 11.98
C ALA A 52 -0.99 13.11 11.88
N THR A 53 -1.67 12.00 11.54
CA THR A 53 -1.02 10.71 11.29
C THR A 53 -0.20 10.70 10.01
N GLY A 54 -0.55 11.54 9.05
CA GLY A 54 0.06 11.55 7.72
C GLY A 54 -0.29 10.33 6.85
N PHE A 55 -1.25 9.49 7.27
CA PHE A 55 -1.63 8.28 6.53
C PHE A 55 -2.53 8.55 5.32
N GLY A 56 -3.11 9.75 5.21
CA GLY A 56 -4.02 10.11 4.12
C GLY A 56 -5.35 9.36 4.15
N ILE A 57 -5.80 8.92 5.33
CA ILE A 57 -7.05 8.18 5.50
C ILE A 57 -8.23 9.08 5.13
N PRO A 58 -9.09 8.65 4.20
CA PRO A 58 -10.26 9.41 3.81
C PRO A 58 -11.24 9.57 4.97
N ILE A 59 -11.82 10.76 5.05
CA ILE A 59 -12.76 11.13 6.11
C ILE A 59 -14.14 11.38 5.51
N MET A 60 -15.12 10.67 6.03
CA MET A 60 -16.53 10.86 5.73
C MET A 60 -17.24 11.43 6.95
N ILE A 61 -18.12 12.43 6.75
CA ILE A 61 -18.91 13.00 7.83
C ILE A 61 -20.40 12.77 7.57
N ILE A 62 -21.11 12.35 8.60
CA ILE A 62 -22.58 12.24 8.60
C ILE A 62 -23.15 13.36 9.46
N MET A 63 -23.96 14.23 8.83
CA MET A 63 -24.55 15.43 9.43
C MET A 63 -26.08 15.38 9.34
N PRO A 64 -26.77 14.69 10.26
CA PRO A 64 -28.22 14.50 10.19
C PRO A 64 -29.01 15.80 10.38
N GLY A 65 -28.47 16.81 11.05
CA GLY A 65 -29.11 18.05 11.41
C GLY A 65 -29.04 19.16 10.35
N GLY A 66 -28.47 18.88 9.16
CA GLY A 66 -28.35 19.87 8.09
C GLY A 66 -27.37 21.02 8.37
N GLU A 67 -26.51 20.86 9.38
CA GLU A 67 -25.45 21.82 9.68
C GLU A 67 -24.43 21.91 8.52
N ARG A 68 -23.62 22.97 8.52
CA ARG A 68 -22.58 23.14 7.51
C ARG A 68 -21.24 22.70 8.09
N LEU A 69 -20.45 22.00 7.27
CA LEU A 69 -19.06 21.70 7.60
C LEU A 69 -18.30 23.01 7.88
N PRO A 70 -17.60 23.12 9.02
CA PRO A 70 -16.79 24.30 9.32
C PRO A 70 -15.73 24.55 8.24
N GLU A 71 -15.53 25.81 7.83
CA GLU A 71 -14.63 26.18 6.72
C GLU A 71 -13.21 25.61 6.88
N LYS A 72 -12.71 25.54 8.12
CA LYS A 72 -11.35 25.00 8.41
C LYS A 72 -11.17 23.52 8.03
N TYR A 73 -12.25 22.77 7.81
CA TYR A 73 -12.23 21.36 7.44
C TYR A 73 -12.57 21.11 5.97
N ILE A 74 -12.92 22.18 5.23
CA ILE A 74 -13.08 22.10 3.77
C ILE A 74 -11.73 21.70 3.17
N GLY A 75 -11.72 20.63 2.38
CA GLY A 75 -10.49 20.05 1.80
C GLY A 75 -9.79 18.99 2.65
N LYS A 76 -10.25 18.75 3.90
CA LYS A 76 -9.80 17.64 4.75
C LYS A 76 -10.81 16.49 4.83
N VAL A 77 -11.97 16.66 4.24
CA VAL A 77 -13.08 15.71 4.27
C VAL A 77 -13.42 15.29 2.85
N ASP A 78 -13.51 13.99 2.62
CA ASP A 78 -13.69 13.39 1.29
C ASP A 78 -15.17 13.19 0.93
N ALA A 79 -16.03 13.06 1.94
CA ALA A 79 -17.47 12.96 1.73
C ALA A 79 -18.27 13.53 2.91
N VAL A 80 -19.39 14.19 2.59
CA VAL A 80 -20.36 14.65 3.57
C VAL A 80 -21.74 14.12 3.18
N ILE A 81 -22.43 13.46 4.12
CA ILE A 81 -23.80 13.00 3.95
C ILE A 81 -24.71 13.81 4.87
N THR A 82 -25.61 14.58 4.27
CA THR A 82 -26.56 15.45 4.97
C THR A 82 -27.95 14.82 5.08
N GLU A 83 -28.83 15.42 5.89
CA GLU A 83 -30.12 14.93 6.33
C GLU A 83 -31.00 14.24 5.26
N GLU A 84 -31.12 14.81 4.08
CA GLU A 84 -31.94 14.24 2.98
C GLU A 84 -31.34 12.97 2.38
N MET A 85 -30.07 12.71 2.65
CA MET A 85 -29.30 11.62 2.04
C MET A 85 -28.92 10.53 3.04
N VAL A 86 -29.20 10.71 4.34
CA VAL A 86 -28.79 9.79 5.39
C VAL A 86 -29.67 8.55 5.37
N ASN A 87 -29.12 7.46 4.83
CA ASN A 87 -29.66 6.11 4.99
C ASN A 87 -28.53 5.08 5.04
N LYS A 88 -28.77 3.95 5.65
CA LYS A 88 -27.74 2.90 5.85
C LYS A 88 -27.03 2.50 4.56
N SER A 89 -27.78 2.19 3.52
CA SER A 89 -27.20 1.72 2.24
C SER A 89 -26.25 2.74 1.64
N ARG A 90 -26.61 4.02 1.65
CA ARG A 90 -25.76 5.08 1.13
C ARG A 90 -24.54 5.34 2.00
N CYS A 91 -24.69 5.30 3.31
CA CYS A 91 -23.56 5.45 4.24
C CYS A 91 -22.55 4.33 4.03
N ILE A 92 -23.00 3.06 4.02
CA ILE A 92 -22.14 1.91 3.77
C ILE A 92 -21.49 2.01 2.39
N SER A 93 -22.25 2.23 1.32
CA SER A 93 -21.68 2.27 -0.03
C SER A 93 -20.66 3.39 -0.24
N THR A 94 -20.89 4.56 0.40
CA THR A 94 -19.94 5.66 0.33
C THR A 94 -18.66 5.34 1.09
N ALA A 95 -18.76 4.81 2.31
CA ALA A 95 -17.61 4.41 3.10
C ALA A 95 -16.82 3.28 2.43
N GLU A 96 -17.49 2.26 1.88
CA GLU A 96 -16.86 1.17 1.14
C GLU A 96 -16.11 1.67 -0.10
N ARG A 97 -16.70 2.60 -0.85
CA ARG A 97 -16.03 3.20 -2.00
C ARG A 97 -14.77 3.97 -1.59
N LEU A 98 -14.85 4.78 -0.53
CA LEU A 98 -13.69 5.50 0.00
C LEU A 98 -12.61 4.54 0.50
N ALA A 99 -13.02 3.53 1.26
CA ALA A 99 -12.11 2.50 1.79
C ALA A 99 -11.40 1.72 0.67
N SER A 100 -12.14 1.30 -0.35
CA SER A 100 -11.58 0.55 -1.49
C SER A 100 -10.61 1.40 -2.30
N ASN A 101 -10.93 2.67 -2.55
CA ASN A 101 -10.03 3.60 -3.23
C ASN A 101 -8.75 3.82 -2.41
N TYR A 102 -8.87 3.96 -1.09
CA TYR A 102 -7.73 4.12 -0.21
C TYR A 102 -6.83 2.88 -0.19
N GLU A 103 -7.42 1.68 -0.10
CA GLU A 103 -6.66 0.43 -0.14
C GLU A 103 -5.87 0.27 -1.45
N GLN A 104 -6.44 0.68 -2.58
CA GLN A 104 -5.73 0.69 -3.87
C GLN A 104 -4.57 1.69 -3.86
N PHE A 105 -4.77 2.87 -3.27
CA PHE A 105 -3.74 3.91 -3.20
C PHE A 105 -2.60 3.55 -2.24
N VAL A 106 -2.88 2.89 -1.12
CA VAL A 106 -1.89 2.53 -0.09
C VAL A 106 -0.91 1.46 -0.57
N LEU A 107 -1.33 0.60 -1.50
CA LEU A 107 -0.46 -0.43 -2.05
C LEU A 107 0.36 0.15 -3.22
N PRO A 108 1.71 0.08 -3.16
CA PRO A 108 2.53 0.42 -4.34
C PRO A 108 2.15 -0.47 -5.53
N PRO A 109 2.18 0.04 -6.79
CA PRO A 109 1.62 -0.65 -7.96
C PRO A 109 2.04 -2.12 -8.09
N PHE A 110 3.33 -2.40 -8.13
CA PHE A 110 3.82 -3.78 -8.26
C PHE A 110 3.36 -4.70 -7.11
N PHE A 111 3.29 -4.18 -5.88
CA PHE A 111 2.83 -4.98 -4.74
C PHE A 111 1.33 -5.22 -4.78
N ALA A 112 0.55 -4.26 -5.27
CA ALA A 112 -0.88 -4.43 -5.49
C ALA A 112 -1.15 -5.56 -6.49
N ASP A 113 -0.49 -5.53 -7.64
CA ASP A 113 -0.63 -6.56 -8.68
C ASP A 113 -0.14 -7.94 -8.21
N LEU A 114 0.95 -7.98 -7.44
CA LEU A 114 1.44 -9.23 -6.83
C LEU A 114 0.42 -9.82 -5.86
N VAL A 115 -0.25 -8.99 -5.05
CA VAL A 115 -1.30 -9.43 -4.12
C VAL A 115 -2.51 -9.96 -4.90
N GLU A 116 -2.90 -9.29 -5.98
CA GLU A 116 -3.98 -9.74 -6.87
C GLU A 116 -3.63 -11.09 -7.52
N TYR A 117 -2.45 -11.20 -8.13
CA TYR A 117 -1.92 -12.43 -8.71
C TYR A 117 -1.98 -13.62 -7.75
N VAL A 118 -1.50 -13.43 -6.51
CA VAL A 118 -1.54 -14.46 -5.46
C VAL A 118 -2.98 -14.83 -5.08
N SER A 119 -3.90 -13.86 -5.10
CA SER A 119 -5.31 -14.08 -4.73
C SER A 119 -6.08 -14.89 -5.79
N GLU A 120 -5.69 -14.82 -7.05
CA GLU A 120 -6.27 -15.57 -8.17
C GLU A 120 -6.00 -17.08 -8.09
N LYS A 121 -5.06 -17.51 -7.23
CA LYS A 121 -4.68 -18.90 -7.03
C LYS A 121 -4.26 -19.59 -8.34
N ASN A 122 -3.43 -18.91 -9.09
CA ASN A 122 -2.81 -19.46 -10.29
C ASN A 122 -2.06 -20.75 -9.98
N ASN A 123 -1.97 -21.66 -10.94
CA ASN A 123 -1.20 -22.89 -10.82
C ASN A 123 0.08 -22.75 -11.63
N PRO A 124 1.23 -22.42 -11.03
CA PRO A 124 2.47 -22.24 -11.77
C PRO A 124 3.00 -23.60 -12.24
N PHE A 125 3.33 -23.69 -13.54
CA PHE A 125 4.01 -24.84 -14.15
C PHE A 125 5.42 -24.51 -14.61
N ASP A 126 5.91 -23.35 -14.26
CA ASP A 126 7.24 -22.82 -14.56
C ASP A 126 8.16 -22.85 -13.32
N CYS A 127 9.17 -22.01 -13.29
CA CYS A 127 10.00 -21.80 -12.10
C CYS A 127 9.43 -20.70 -11.18
N PRO A 128 9.65 -20.80 -9.86
CA PRO A 128 10.45 -21.82 -9.18
C PRO A 128 9.71 -23.16 -9.02
N GLY A 129 10.49 -24.26 -9.04
CA GLY A 129 9.94 -25.62 -9.04
C GLY A 129 9.22 -26.08 -7.77
N HIS A 130 9.10 -25.23 -6.75
CA HIS A 130 8.32 -25.56 -5.55
C HIS A 130 6.79 -25.42 -5.74
N GLN A 131 6.33 -24.83 -6.86
CA GLN A 131 4.92 -24.71 -7.23
C GLN A 131 4.09 -24.20 -6.05
N ASP A 132 4.17 -22.91 -5.73
CA ASP A 132 3.49 -22.25 -4.60
C ASP A 132 3.77 -22.91 -3.24
N GLY A 133 4.91 -23.58 -3.13
CA GLY A 133 5.29 -24.26 -1.90
C GLY A 133 4.74 -25.68 -1.76
N GLU A 134 3.94 -26.19 -2.72
CA GLU A 134 3.34 -27.53 -2.63
C GLU A 134 4.37 -28.63 -2.50
N PHE A 135 5.56 -28.50 -3.12
CA PHE A 135 6.62 -29.49 -2.99
C PHE A 135 7.25 -29.52 -1.59
N PHE A 136 7.27 -28.41 -0.87
CA PHE A 136 7.74 -28.40 0.52
C PHE A 136 6.85 -29.24 1.44
N LYS A 137 5.56 -29.29 1.19
CA LYS A 137 4.60 -30.05 2.00
C LYS A 137 4.78 -31.56 1.91
N LYS A 138 5.55 -32.06 0.94
CA LYS A 138 5.77 -33.50 0.69
C LYS A 138 6.81 -34.14 1.62
N HIS A 139 7.53 -33.34 2.43
CA HIS A 139 8.52 -33.83 3.38
C HIS A 139 8.39 -33.10 4.72
N PRO A 140 8.55 -33.77 5.89
CA PRO A 140 8.36 -33.13 7.19
C PRO A 140 9.18 -31.86 7.41
N ALA A 141 10.46 -31.84 7.02
CA ALA A 141 11.29 -30.63 7.12
C ALA A 141 10.78 -29.48 6.24
N GLY A 142 10.36 -29.81 5.01
CA GLY A 142 9.75 -28.80 4.11
C GLY A 142 8.41 -28.31 4.62
N ARG A 143 7.59 -29.21 5.19
CA ARG A 143 6.33 -28.84 5.82
C ARG A 143 6.54 -27.86 6.97
N TYR A 144 7.55 -28.08 7.81
CA TYR A 144 7.90 -27.17 8.89
C TYR A 144 8.29 -25.78 8.36
N LEU A 145 9.06 -25.72 7.27
CA LEU A 145 9.42 -24.47 6.60
C LEU A 145 8.17 -23.74 6.06
N TYR A 146 7.29 -24.48 5.38
CA TYR A 146 6.06 -23.94 4.84
C TYR A 146 5.14 -23.36 5.93
N ASP A 147 4.95 -24.10 7.03
CA ASP A 147 4.09 -23.68 8.14
C ASP A 147 4.69 -22.48 8.89
N PHE A 148 6.04 -22.37 8.94
CA PHE A 148 6.71 -21.22 9.56
C PHE A 148 6.55 -19.93 8.77
N TYR A 149 6.73 -19.95 7.46
CA TYR A 149 6.64 -18.76 6.61
C TYR A 149 5.21 -18.45 6.14
N GLY A 150 4.34 -19.43 6.12
CA GLY A 150 3.01 -19.32 5.54
C GLY A 150 3.01 -19.42 4.01
N PRO A 151 1.81 -19.51 3.39
CA PRO A 151 1.67 -19.74 1.95
C PRO A 151 2.15 -18.57 1.09
N HIS A 152 1.91 -17.34 1.51
CA HIS A 152 2.10 -16.18 0.65
C HIS A 152 3.53 -15.94 0.20
N ILE A 153 4.52 -16.30 1.01
CA ILE A 153 5.92 -16.15 0.61
C ILE A 153 6.29 -17.05 -0.58
N PHE A 154 5.70 -18.22 -0.64
CA PHE A 154 5.94 -19.17 -1.74
C PHE A 154 5.11 -18.84 -2.97
N GLN A 155 3.91 -18.32 -2.79
CA GLN A 155 3.01 -17.88 -3.86
C GLN A 155 3.49 -16.58 -4.53
N SER A 156 4.26 -15.77 -3.81
CA SER A 156 4.88 -14.55 -4.35
C SER A 156 6.31 -14.76 -4.89
N ASP A 157 6.86 -15.97 -4.75
CA ASP A 157 8.14 -16.35 -5.38
C ASP A 157 7.85 -16.93 -6.77
N ILE A 158 7.84 -16.06 -7.75
CA ILE A 158 7.39 -16.30 -9.12
C ILE A 158 8.51 -16.03 -10.14
N CYS A 159 8.34 -16.54 -11.35
CA CYS A 159 9.24 -16.24 -12.45
C CYS A 159 9.16 -14.75 -12.82
N ASN A 160 10.31 -14.11 -13.02
CA ASN A 160 10.39 -12.71 -13.44
C ASN A 160 9.89 -12.42 -14.87
N ALA A 161 9.58 -13.46 -15.61
CA ALA A 161 9.01 -13.38 -16.96
C ALA A 161 7.51 -13.73 -16.99
N ASP A 162 6.82 -13.69 -15.83
CA ASP A 162 5.38 -13.82 -15.81
C ASP A 162 4.75 -12.59 -16.47
N VAL A 163 4.02 -12.83 -17.55
CA VAL A 163 3.46 -11.76 -18.38
C VAL A 163 2.44 -10.88 -17.64
N THR A 164 1.85 -11.39 -16.58
CA THR A 164 0.85 -10.67 -15.78
C THR A 164 1.49 -9.57 -14.95
N LEU A 165 2.71 -9.78 -14.44
CA LEU A 165 3.44 -8.84 -13.58
C LEU A 165 4.46 -7.99 -14.36
N GLY A 166 4.48 -8.11 -15.68
CA GLY A 166 5.39 -7.37 -16.56
C GLY A 166 6.83 -7.85 -16.45
N ASP A 167 7.73 -7.15 -17.11
CA ASP A 167 9.16 -7.47 -17.12
C ASP A 167 9.98 -6.24 -16.73
N LEU A 168 10.72 -6.35 -15.62
CA LEU A 168 11.58 -5.30 -15.13
C LEU A 168 12.77 -5.03 -16.08
N LEU A 169 13.22 -6.03 -16.84
CA LEU A 169 14.37 -5.88 -17.74
C LEU A 169 14.05 -4.99 -18.96
N ILE A 170 12.83 -5.14 -19.49
CA ILE A 170 12.37 -4.35 -20.65
C ILE A 170 11.45 -3.20 -20.26
N HIS A 171 11.22 -3.02 -18.97
CA HIS A 171 10.41 -1.93 -18.40
C HIS A 171 8.97 -1.93 -18.95
N GLU A 172 8.23 -3.00 -18.72
CA GLU A 172 6.83 -3.14 -19.15
C GLU A 172 5.90 -3.51 -17.99
N GLY A 173 4.62 -3.18 -18.14
CA GLY A 173 3.54 -3.56 -17.22
C GLY A 173 3.72 -3.02 -15.80
N PRO A 174 3.25 -3.75 -14.79
CA PRO A 174 3.35 -3.35 -13.37
C PRO A 174 4.77 -3.00 -12.90
N ALA A 175 5.79 -3.60 -13.49
CA ALA A 175 7.18 -3.26 -13.19
C ALA A 175 7.54 -1.83 -13.65
N LEU A 176 7.06 -1.39 -14.81
CA LEU A 176 7.21 0.00 -15.26
C LEU A 176 6.38 0.96 -14.40
N GLU A 177 5.12 0.64 -14.13
CA GLU A 177 4.24 1.45 -13.30
C GLU A 177 4.84 1.71 -11.91
N ALA A 178 5.46 0.68 -11.32
CA ALA A 178 6.17 0.83 -10.05
C ALA A 178 7.39 1.75 -10.14
N GLN A 179 8.12 1.74 -11.25
CA GLN A 179 9.25 2.66 -11.48
C GLN A 179 8.78 4.10 -11.66
N ASP A 180 7.69 4.31 -12.39
CA ASP A 180 7.10 5.62 -12.60
C ASP A 180 6.52 6.18 -11.30
N PHE A 181 5.82 5.36 -10.52
CA PHE A 181 5.36 5.72 -9.19
C PHE A 181 6.51 6.10 -8.25
N ALA A 182 7.60 5.33 -8.25
CA ALA A 182 8.78 5.66 -7.46
C ALA A 182 9.42 6.98 -7.93
N ALA A 183 9.48 7.25 -9.24
CA ALA A 183 9.97 8.51 -9.77
C ALA A 183 9.13 9.70 -9.29
N GLU A 184 7.80 9.57 -9.28
CA GLU A 184 6.89 10.58 -8.76
C GLU A 184 7.13 10.85 -7.26
N VAL A 185 7.19 9.78 -6.44
CA VAL A 185 7.41 9.88 -4.99
C VAL A 185 8.74 10.56 -4.64
N PHE A 186 9.81 10.28 -5.39
CA PHE A 186 11.13 10.86 -5.18
C PHE A 186 11.37 12.15 -5.97
N HIS A 187 10.38 12.66 -6.70
CA HIS A 187 10.49 13.85 -7.56
C HIS A 187 11.67 13.74 -8.54
N ALA A 188 11.85 12.54 -9.11
CA ALA A 188 12.88 12.23 -10.09
C ALA A 188 12.28 12.13 -11.49
N ASP A 189 13.07 12.47 -12.52
CA ASP A 189 12.63 12.28 -13.91
C ASP A 189 12.45 10.81 -14.27
N LYS A 190 13.22 9.92 -13.63
CA LYS A 190 13.17 8.48 -13.84
C LYS A 190 13.78 7.71 -12.68
N THR A 191 13.23 6.53 -12.41
CA THR A 191 13.74 5.60 -11.40
C THR A 191 14.01 4.24 -12.01
N TYR A 192 15.08 3.60 -11.56
CA TYR A 192 15.45 2.24 -11.95
C TYR A 192 15.61 1.36 -10.70
N PHE A 193 14.99 0.20 -10.70
CA PHE A 193 15.17 -0.78 -9.62
C PHE A 193 16.41 -1.63 -9.88
N VAL A 194 17.41 -1.51 -9.00
CA VAL A 194 18.65 -2.27 -9.08
C VAL A 194 18.57 -3.45 -8.11
N LEU A 195 18.26 -4.64 -8.61
CA LEU A 195 17.98 -5.83 -7.79
C LEU A 195 19.23 -6.45 -7.15
N ASN A 196 20.42 -6.15 -7.67
CA ASN A 196 21.68 -6.72 -7.20
C ASN A 196 22.30 -5.98 -5.99
N GLY A 197 21.48 -5.22 -5.27
CA GLY A 197 21.84 -4.50 -4.06
C GLY A 197 22.47 -3.12 -4.31
N SER A 198 22.53 -2.31 -3.26
CA SER A 198 23.06 -0.93 -3.30
C SER A 198 24.53 -0.83 -3.76
N SER A 199 25.33 -1.87 -3.59
CA SER A 199 26.69 -1.90 -4.15
C SER A 199 26.70 -1.86 -5.68
N SER A 200 25.73 -2.50 -6.33
CA SER A 200 25.55 -2.41 -7.78
C SER A 200 25.03 -1.04 -8.19
N SER A 201 24.10 -0.46 -7.44
CA SER A 201 23.62 0.91 -7.67
C SER A 201 24.79 1.91 -7.60
N ASN A 202 25.65 1.81 -6.58
CA ASN A 202 26.84 2.68 -6.46
C ASN A 202 27.76 2.53 -7.68
N LYS A 203 28.02 1.31 -8.17
CA LYS A 203 28.81 1.11 -9.37
C LYS A 203 28.19 1.72 -10.63
N VAL A 204 26.88 1.53 -10.80
CA VAL A 204 26.15 2.11 -11.95
C VAL A 204 26.27 3.63 -11.93
N VAL A 205 25.96 4.26 -10.79
CA VAL A 205 26.05 5.72 -10.63
C VAL A 205 27.47 6.24 -10.87
N THR A 206 28.46 5.59 -10.25
CA THR A 206 29.87 5.99 -10.41
C THR A 206 30.32 5.89 -11.86
N ASN A 207 30.05 4.77 -12.52
CA ASN A 207 30.44 4.60 -13.94
C ASN A 207 29.67 5.52 -14.90
N ALA A 208 28.46 5.94 -14.55
CA ALA A 208 27.69 6.85 -15.36
C ALA A 208 28.12 8.32 -15.24
N LEU A 209 28.64 8.72 -14.08
CA LEU A 209 28.94 10.12 -13.77
C LEU A 209 30.42 10.47 -13.83
N LEU A 210 31.32 9.48 -13.69
CA LEU A 210 32.77 9.73 -13.56
C LEU A 210 33.53 9.31 -14.80
N THR A 211 34.54 10.12 -15.12
CA THR A 211 35.55 9.85 -16.15
C THR A 211 36.94 9.84 -15.56
N PRO A 212 37.93 9.21 -16.23
CA PRO A 212 39.31 9.25 -15.74
C PRO A 212 39.84 10.67 -15.57
N GLY A 213 40.24 10.98 -14.35
CA GLY A 213 40.73 12.33 -13.97
C GLY A 213 39.76 13.15 -13.12
N ASP A 214 38.52 12.68 -12.94
CA ASP A 214 37.57 13.34 -12.06
C ASP A 214 37.94 13.14 -10.58
N LEU A 215 37.61 14.15 -9.76
CA LEU A 215 37.85 14.13 -8.31
C LEU A 215 36.55 13.78 -7.57
N VAL A 216 36.58 12.71 -6.82
CA VAL A 216 35.46 12.26 -5.98
C VAL A 216 35.74 12.53 -4.51
N LEU A 217 34.87 13.31 -3.87
CA LEU A 217 34.92 13.56 -2.43
C LEU A 217 33.86 12.67 -1.73
N TYR A 218 34.29 11.88 -0.76
CA TYR A 218 33.41 11.07 0.07
C TYR A 218 33.90 10.98 1.52
N ASP A 219 32.97 10.69 2.43
CA ASP A 219 33.28 10.52 3.85
C ASP A 219 34.03 9.22 4.10
N ARG A 220 34.98 9.24 5.05
CA ARG A 220 35.75 8.05 5.44
C ARG A 220 34.89 6.88 5.94
N ASN A 221 33.72 7.17 6.49
CA ASN A 221 32.81 6.17 7.04
C ASN A 221 31.85 5.60 5.99
N ASN A 222 31.97 5.99 4.74
CA ASN A 222 31.16 5.45 3.67
C ASN A 222 31.42 3.94 3.47
N HIS A 223 30.38 3.26 2.98
CA HIS A 223 30.50 1.86 2.63
C HIS A 223 31.54 1.66 1.52
N LYS A 224 32.33 0.57 1.62
CA LYS A 224 33.41 0.24 0.67
C LYS A 224 33.01 0.23 -0.81
N SER A 225 31.71 -0.01 -1.12
CA SER A 225 31.23 -0.01 -2.51
C SER A 225 31.36 1.36 -3.21
N VAL A 226 31.40 2.45 -2.46
CA VAL A 226 31.63 3.80 -3.01
C VAL A 226 33.06 3.90 -3.52
N ALA A 227 34.04 3.50 -2.69
CA ALA A 227 35.46 3.54 -3.06
C ALA A 227 35.85 2.53 -4.16
N ILE A 228 35.13 1.40 -4.28
CA ILE A 228 35.40 0.39 -5.32
C ILE A 228 34.72 0.80 -6.66
N GLY A 229 33.66 1.61 -6.61
CA GLY A 229 32.97 2.10 -7.80
C GLY A 229 33.69 3.30 -8.45
N ALA A 230 34.43 4.07 -7.69
CA ALA A 230 35.23 5.21 -8.15
C ALA A 230 36.63 4.76 -8.59
#